data_fd10b7e74d4df78cb99c797961c18899
#
_entry.id   fd10b7e74d4df78cb99c797961c18899
#
_cell.length_a   1.000
_cell.length_b   1.000
_cell.length_c   1.000
_cell.angle_alpha   90.00
_cell.angle_beta   90.00
_cell.angle_gamma   90.00
#
_symmetry.space_group_name_H-M   'P 1'
#
loop_
_entity.id
_entity.type
_entity.pdbx_description
1 polymer ?
#
loop_
_entity_poly.entity_id
_entity_poly.type
_entity_poly.pdbx_seq_one_letter_code
_entity_poly.pdbx_strand_id
1 'polypeptide(L)'
;MKMSFNKSESEKKINEFQSTFLSMKEDEPKKINIKSNEFFENETRNNMVKWLVFLCDTLNFNLQTLFRSVIIFDKFISRSEICKLDNPELTQEKLNLITIACLSLGTKLEEVNCNYVSFFTEKVLNLPNCKIFTVKDLTKMELTILKELNFKTLYTTSYDFMLFYFEIFKYFFNPNLLFAQNIRNLTEIIMKQNINTNIFLNMSQTDYAMACLIQAFVQIGMQNVVNQIRNILMIFDINNLAKKNKSLNIDNTGNDNDNIDNLHHNLEVNLLSLPSF
;
A
#
# COMPACT_ATOMS: atom_id res chain seq x y z
N MET A 1 17.96 -31.00 -1.53
CA MET A 1 17.89 -31.13 -0.06
C MET A 1 16.42 -30.85 0.34
N LYS A 2 15.63 -31.88 0.63
CA LYS A 2 14.23 -31.70 1.08
C LYS A 2 14.29 -31.14 2.51
N MET A 3 13.96 -29.89 2.70
CA MET A 3 13.68 -29.38 4.04
C MET A 3 12.43 -30.11 4.55
N SER A 4 12.59 -30.97 5.55
CA SER A 4 11.47 -31.49 6.31
C SER A 4 10.95 -30.33 7.17
N PHE A 5 9.96 -29.59 6.67
CA PHE A 5 9.27 -28.61 7.46
C PHE A 5 8.61 -29.31 8.64
N ASN A 6 8.94 -28.87 9.84
CA ASN A 6 8.26 -29.32 11.03
C ASN A 6 6.81 -28.78 10.97
N LYS A 7 5.81 -29.67 10.91
CA LYS A 7 4.40 -29.31 10.70
C LYS A 7 3.94 -28.22 11.67
N SER A 8 4.35 -28.28 12.93
CA SER A 8 4.01 -27.29 13.95
C SER A 8 4.63 -25.89 13.69
N GLU A 9 5.79 -25.85 13.05
CA GLU A 9 6.49 -24.59 12.73
C GLU A 9 5.86 -23.90 11.52
N SER A 10 5.44 -24.68 10.52
CA SER A 10 4.69 -24.14 9.36
C SER A 10 3.33 -23.60 9.75
N GLU A 11 2.57 -24.29 10.61
CA GLU A 11 1.30 -23.82 11.14
C GLU A 11 1.46 -22.51 11.94
N LYS A 12 2.49 -22.41 12.76
CA LYS A 12 2.81 -21.18 13.49
C LYS A 12 3.07 -20.02 12.56
N LYS A 13 3.84 -20.24 11.48
CA LYS A 13 4.17 -19.18 10.51
C LYS A 13 2.96 -18.73 9.69
N ILE A 14 2.09 -19.66 9.29
CA ILE A 14 0.82 -19.35 8.61
C ILE A 14 -0.06 -18.47 9.52
N ASN A 15 -0.20 -18.82 10.78
CA ASN A 15 -0.98 -18.04 11.76
C ASN A 15 -0.39 -16.63 11.98
N GLU A 16 0.95 -16.49 11.96
CA GLU A 16 1.63 -15.20 12.02
C GLU A 16 1.30 -14.34 10.80
N PHE A 17 1.39 -14.90 9.58
CA PHE A 17 1.01 -14.19 8.37
C PHE A 17 -0.46 -13.78 8.38
N GLN A 18 -1.38 -14.65 8.81
CA GLN A 18 -2.79 -14.32 8.93
C GLN A 18 -3.03 -13.15 9.91
N SER A 19 -2.45 -13.19 11.10
CA SER A 19 -2.62 -12.12 12.07
C SER A 19 -2.08 -10.78 11.59
N THR A 20 -0.93 -10.80 10.90
CA THR A 20 -0.33 -9.61 10.29
C THR A 20 -1.23 -9.05 9.19
N PHE A 21 -1.72 -9.89 8.28
CA PHE A 21 -2.62 -9.47 7.22
C PHE A 21 -3.89 -8.79 7.75
N LEU A 22 -4.46 -9.35 8.82
CA LEU A 22 -5.64 -8.79 9.46
C LEU A 22 -5.40 -7.41 10.04
N SER A 23 -4.33 -7.26 10.79
CA SER A 23 -3.94 -5.96 11.33
C SER A 23 -3.71 -4.93 10.22
N MET A 24 -3.02 -5.31 9.14
CA MET A 24 -2.81 -4.44 7.99
C MET A 24 -4.13 -4.01 7.33
N LYS A 25 -5.11 -4.92 7.23
CA LYS A 25 -6.45 -4.64 6.68
C LYS A 25 -7.26 -3.67 7.55
N GLU A 26 -7.12 -3.72 8.85
CA GLU A 26 -7.78 -2.77 9.76
C GLU A 26 -7.28 -1.34 9.56
N ASP A 27 -6.01 -1.17 9.26
CA ASP A 27 -5.38 0.13 9.00
C ASP A 27 -5.41 0.54 7.52
N GLU A 28 -5.96 -0.30 6.65
CA GLU A 28 -6.13 0.03 5.25
C GLU A 28 -7.06 1.25 5.10
N PRO A 29 -6.67 2.28 4.34
CA PRO A 29 -7.55 3.42 4.11
C PRO A 29 -8.81 2.97 3.36
N LYS A 30 -9.97 3.33 3.88
CA LYS A 30 -11.22 3.14 3.14
C LYS A 30 -11.07 3.73 1.75
N LYS A 31 -11.61 3.02 0.75
CA LYS A 31 -11.57 3.44 -0.66
C LYS A 31 -11.98 4.90 -0.79
N ILE A 32 -11.13 5.68 -1.43
CA ILE A 32 -11.38 7.10 -1.62
C ILE A 32 -12.32 7.25 -2.81
N ASN A 33 -13.54 7.67 -2.54
CA ASN A 33 -14.49 7.95 -3.61
C ASN A 33 -14.30 9.39 -4.12
N ILE A 34 -13.30 9.59 -4.99
CA ILE A 34 -13.08 10.89 -5.66
C ILE A 34 -14.16 11.14 -6.75
N LYS A 35 -15.11 10.21 -6.93
CA LYS A 35 -16.17 10.29 -7.94
C LYS A 35 -17.22 11.39 -7.70
N SER A 36 -17.24 12.02 -6.53
CA SER A 36 -18.01 13.25 -6.41
C SER A 36 -17.22 14.35 -7.12
N ASN A 37 -17.66 14.73 -8.29
CA ASN A 37 -17.17 15.86 -9.09
C ASN A 37 -17.10 17.22 -8.34
N GLU A 38 -17.36 17.20 -7.03
CA GLU A 38 -17.41 18.38 -6.17
C GLU A 38 -16.05 18.78 -5.61
N PHE A 39 -15.07 17.83 -5.53
CA PHE A 39 -13.84 18.11 -4.78
C PHE A 39 -12.60 18.30 -5.64
N PHE A 40 -12.39 17.51 -6.70
CA PHE A 40 -11.13 17.61 -7.44
C PHE A 40 -11.16 16.89 -8.80
N GLU A 41 -10.55 17.49 -9.83
CA GLU A 41 -10.44 16.85 -11.13
C GLU A 41 -9.37 15.75 -11.13
N ASN A 42 -9.69 14.58 -11.69
CA ASN A 42 -8.77 13.46 -11.80
C ASN A 42 -7.46 13.83 -12.51
N GLU A 43 -7.51 14.70 -13.53
CA GLU A 43 -6.33 15.14 -14.25
C GLU A 43 -5.40 15.98 -13.36
N THR A 44 -5.94 16.90 -12.60
CA THR A 44 -5.17 17.70 -11.64
C THR A 44 -4.53 16.82 -10.58
N ARG A 45 -5.27 15.87 -10.01
CA ARG A 45 -4.71 14.87 -9.09
C ARG A 45 -3.56 14.11 -9.73
N ASN A 46 -3.76 13.59 -10.94
CA ASN A 46 -2.75 12.80 -11.63
C ASN A 46 -1.47 13.61 -11.89
N ASN A 47 -1.59 14.91 -12.20
CA ASN A 47 -0.44 15.78 -12.38
C ASN A 47 0.31 16.04 -11.07
N MET A 48 -0.40 16.22 -9.94
CA MET A 48 0.23 16.38 -8.63
C MET A 48 0.94 15.10 -8.17
N VAL A 49 0.33 13.93 -8.42
CA VAL A 49 0.98 12.64 -8.10
C VAL A 49 2.19 12.37 -9.00
N LYS A 50 2.15 12.71 -10.29
CA LYS A 50 3.35 12.67 -11.15
C LYS A 50 4.47 13.55 -10.61
N TRP A 51 4.10 14.71 -10.08
CA TRP A 51 5.10 15.59 -9.46
C TRP A 51 5.65 15.01 -8.16
N LEU A 52 4.83 14.36 -7.32
CA LEU A 52 5.31 13.60 -6.14
C LEU A 52 6.30 12.51 -6.54
N VAL A 53 6.00 11.74 -7.61
CA VAL A 53 6.92 10.74 -8.15
C VAL A 53 8.25 11.38 -8.56
N PHE A 54 8.20 12.46 -9.32
CA PHE A 54 9.39 13.19 -9.74
C PHE A 54 10.22 13.71 -8.55
N LEU A 55 9.57 14.27 -7.54
CA LEU A 55 10.26 14.76 -6.33
C LEU A 55 10.92 13.62 -5.57
N CYS A 56 10.20 12.49 -5.36
CA CYS A 56 10.76 11.33 -4.68
C CYS A 56 11.99 10.77 -5.41
N ASP A 57 11.96 10.71 -6.75
CA ASP A 57 13.09 10.26 -7.56
C ASP A 57 14.26 11.23 -7.48
N THR A 58 13.99 12.52 -7.66
CA THR A 58 15.04 13.55 -7.65
C THR A 58 15.75 13.63 -6.30
N LEU A 59 15.02 13.40 -5.22
CA LEU A 59 15.49 13.49 -3.84
C LEU A 59 15.93 12.13 -3.26
N ASN A 60 15.80 11.06 -4.06
CA ASN A 60 16.14 9.69 -3.70
C ASN A 60 15.42 9.19 -2.42
N PHE A 61 14.15 9.51 -2.30
CA PHE A 61 13.31 8.99 -1.23
C PHE A 61 12.85 7.56 -1.50
N ASN A 62 12.57 6.82 -0.41
CA ASN A 62 12.01 5.48 -0.50
C ASN A 62 10.62 5.46 -1.14
N LEU A 63 10.28 4.36 -1.81
CA LEU A 63 8.92 4.16 -2.35
C LEU A 63 7.85 4.20 -1.25
N GLN A 64 8.18 3.77 -0.05
CA GLN A 64 7.29 3.86 1.10
C GLN A 64 6.88 5.31 1.39
N THR A 65 7.84 6.24 1.32
CA THR A 65 7.60 7.68 1.43
C THR A 65 6.66 8.18 0.33
N LEU A 66 6.85 7.75 -0.92
CA LEU A 66 5.98 8.10 -2.03
C LEU A 66 4.53 7.63 -1.78
N PHE A 67 4.33 6.35 -1.47
CA PHE A 67 2.99 5.79 -1.26
C PHE A 67 2.30 6.42 -0.05
N ARG A 68 3.03 6.69 1.02
CA ARG A 68 2.52 7.40 2.19
C ARG A 68 2.06 8.81 1.83
N SER A 69 2.89 9.56 1.10
CA SER A 69 2.58 10.92 0.66
C SER A 69 1.35 10.98 -0.23
N VAL A 70 1.21 10.03 -1.17
CA VAL A 70 0.04 9.95 -2.07
C VAL A 70 -1.24 9.66 -1.29
N ILE A 71 -1.22 8.74 -0.31
CA ILE A 71 -2.40 8.45 0.51
C ILE A 71 -2.80 9.67 1.35
N ILE A 72 -1.85 10.35 1.97
CA ILE A 72 -2.11 11.58 2.72
C ILE A 72 -2.75 12.64 1.80
N PHE A 73 -2.17 12.82 0.60
CA PHE A 73 -2.70 13.75 -0.41
C PHE A 73 -4.12 13.38 -0.83
N ASP A 74 -4.36 12.14 -1.24
CA ASP A 74 -5.68 11.68 -1.69
C ASP A 74 -6.75 11.80 -0.58
N LYS A 75 -6.38 11.49 0.66
CA LYS A 75 -7.28 11.65 1.82
C LYS A 75 -7.60 13.11 2.10
N PHE A 76 -6.61 13.99 1.99
CA PHE A 76 -6.80 15.41 2.21
C PHE A 76 -7.69 16.02 1.12
N ILE A 77 -7.37 15.81 -0.16
CA ILE A 77 -8.16 16.40 -1.26
C ILE A 77 -9.60 15.88 -1.30
N SER A 78 -9.85 14.67 -0.81
CA SER A 78 -11.21 14.09 -0.78
C SER A 78 -12.11 14.61 0.34
N ARG A 79 -11.56 15.36 1.30
CA ARG A 79 -12.28 15.83 2.50
C ARG A 79 -12.26 17.35 2.66
N SER A 80 -11.18 17.99 2.22
CA SER A 80 -10.95 19.39 2.52
C SER A 80 -11.80 20.31 1.68
N GLU A 81 -12.54 21.20 2.34
CA GLU A 81 -13.28 22.30 1.68
C GLU A 81 -12.37 23.18 0.83
N ILE A 82 -11.08 23.28 1.17
CA ILE A 82 -10.08 24.03 0.40
C ILE A 82 -9.93 23.46 -1.01
N CYS A 83 -10.17 22.15 -1.19
CA CYS A 83 -9.97 21.43 -2.45
C CYS A 83 -11.27 21.29 -3.26
N LYS A 84 -12.37 21.98 -2.89
CA LYS A 84 -13.57 22.02 -3.74
C LYS A 84 -13.29 22.75 -5.03
N LEU A 85 -13.84 22.23 -6.16
CA LEU A 85 -13.66 22.79 -7.49
C LEU A 85 -14.06 24.28 -7.61
N ASP A 86 -15.09 24.66 -6.86
CA ASP A 86 -15.62 26.02 -6.87
C ASP A 86 -14.88 26.97 -5.92
N ASN A 87 -13.83 26.50 -5.23
CA ASN A 87 -13.10 27.34 -4.30
C ASN A 87 -12.11 28.23 -5.05
N PRO A 88 -12.34 29.55 -5.13
CA PRO A 88 -11.46 30.48 -5.83
C PRO A 88 -10.06 30.60 -5.21
N GLU A 89 -9.90 30.11 -3.98
CA GLU A 89 -8.60 30.08 -3.30
C GLU A 89 -7.73 28.89 -3.71
N LEU A 90 -8.25 27.94 -4.47
CA LEU A 90 -7.50 26.76 -4.93
C LEU A 90 -6.65 27.13 -6.16
N THR A 91 -5.60 27.85 -5.95
CA THR A 91 -4.61 28.19 -6.97
C THR A 91 -3.63 27.06 -7.20
N GLN A 92 -2.93 27.07 -8.35
CA GLN A 92 -1.83 26.13 -8.62
C GLN A 92 -0.74 26.19 -7.54
N GLU A 93 -0.45 27.37 -7.03
CA GLU A 93 0.52 27.56 -5.95
C GLU A 93 0.06 26.87 -4.67
N LYS A 94 -1.22 26.98 -4.32
CA LYS A 94 -1.77 26.28 -3.16
C LYS A 94 -1.74 24.77 -3.30
N LEU A 95 -2.01 24.27 -4.51
CA LEU A 95 -1.88 22.84 -4.82
C LEU A 95 -0.43 22.35 -4.69
N ASN A 96 0.52 23.15 -5.16
CA ASN A 96 1.94 22.85 -5.01
C ASN A 96 2.31 22.79 -3.52
N LEU A 97 1.86 23.75 -2.71
CA LEU A 97 2.12 23.75 -1.27
C LEU A 97 1.49 22.55 -0.56
N ILE A 98 0.25 22.18 -0.90
CA ILE A 98 -0.40 20.98 -0.37
C ILE A 98 0.42 19.73 -0.71
N THR A 99 0.85 19.60 -1.97
CA THR A 99 1.62 18.45 -2.45
C THR A 99 2.96 18.32 -1.71
N ILE A 100 3.68 19.44 -1.53
CA ILE A 100 4.95 19.45 -0.80
C ILE A 100 4.72 19.14 0.69
N ALA A 101 3.65 19.65 1.27
CA ALA A 101 3.33 19.37 2.67
C ALA A 101 2.98 17.89 2.90
N CYS A 102 2.30 17.26 1.94
CA CYS A 102 2.05 15.81 1.99
C CYS A 102 3.36 15.01 1.87
N LEU A 103 4.28 15.43 0.96
CA LEU A 103 5.61 14.83 0.86
C LEU A 103 6.38 14.99 2.16
N SER A 104 6.35 16.17 2.74
CA SER A 104 6.97 16.49 4.02
C SER A 104 6.49 15.58 5.15
N LEU A 105 5.18 15.38 5.25
CA LEU A 105 4.60 14.46 6.24
C LEU A 105 5.01 13.01 5.98
N GLY A 106 4.99 12.57 4.71
CA GLY A 106 5.46 11.22 4.33
C GLY A 106 6.92 10.99 4.69
N THR A 107 7.79 11.97 4.42
CA THR A 107 9.22 11.91 4.75
C THR A 107 9.44 11.82 6.28
N LYS A 108 8.70 12.59 7.08
CA LYS A 108 8.78 12.53 8.55
C LYS A 108 8.38 11.17 9.11
N LEU A 109 7.52 10.44 8.42
CA LEU A 109 7.00 9.15 8.88
C LEU A 109 7.89 7.97 8.46
N GLU A 110 8.57 8.08 7.30
CA GLU A 110 9.22 6.92 6.68
C GLU A 110 10.74 7.03 6.59
N GLU A 111 11.32 8.24 6.62
CA GLU A 111 12.77 8.42 6.45
C GLU A 111 13.46 8.59 7.81
N VAL A 112 14.39 7.68 8.13
CA VAL A 112 15.01 7.58 9.46
C VAL A 112 16.09 8.65 9.73
N ASN A 113 16.73 9.21 8.67
CA ASN A 113 17.97 10.00 8.81
C ASN A 113 17.90 11.44 8.30
N CYS A 114 16.72 12.05 8.22
CA CYS A 114 16.61 13.42 7.76
C CYS A 114 16.77 14.44 8.89
N ASN A 115 17.81 15.28 8.81
CA ASN A 115 17.72 16.58 9.47
C ASN A 115 16.71 17.42 8.67
N TYR A 116 15.47 17.21 9.02
CA TYR A 116 14.28 17.49 8.25
C TYR A 116 14.18 18.95 7.79
N VAL A 117 14.41 19.89 8.70
CA VAL A 117 14.22 21.33 8.39
C VAL A 117 15.27 21.82 7.37
N SER A 118 16.53 21.48 7.58
CA SER A 118 17.60 21.85 6.65
C SER A 118 17.43 21.19 5.29
N PHE A 119 17.08 19.89 5.27
CA PHE A 119 16.86 19.15 4.04
C PHE A 119 15.72 19.75 3.20
N PHE A 120 14.55 20.00 3.80
CA PHE A 120 13.43 20.58 3.06
C PHE A 120 13.73 22.01 2.58
N THR A 121 14.40 22.82 3.40
CA THR A 121 14.78 24.19 3.00
C THR A 121 15.78 24.17 1.84
N GLU A 122 16.80 23.34 1.91
CA GLU A 122 17.86 23.30 0.90
C GLU A 122 17.46 22.59 -0.39
N LYS A 123 16.73 21.48 -0.29
CA LYS A 123 16.47 20.58 -1.41
C LYS A 123 15.10 20.76 -2.05
N VAL A 124 14.06 20.99 -1.25
CA VAL A 124 12.69 21.09 -1.76
C VAL A 124 12.28 22.53 -2.01
N LEU A 125 12.40 23.40 -1.02
CA LEU A 125 11.94 24.79 -1.16
C LEU A 125 12.77 25.61 -2.15
N ASN A 126 13.98 25.17 -2.47
CA ASN A 126 14.82 25.80 -3.52
C ASN A 126 14.47 25.36 -4.95
N LEU A 127 13.60 24.38 -5.14
CA LEU A 127 13.13 24.00 -6.48
C LEU A 127 12.29 25.15 -7.10
N PRO A 128 12.35 25.33 -8.43
CA PRO A 128 11.71 26.48 -9.10
C PRO A 128 10.26 26.73 -8.72
N ASN A 129 9.46 25.67 -8.62
CA ASN A 129 8.03 25.77 -8.30
C ASN A 129 7.74 25.85 -6.79
N CYS A 130 8.76 25.87 -5.95
CA CYS A 130 8.67 25.85 -4.49
C CYS A 130 9.27 27.07 -3.83
N LYS A 131 10.09 27.86 -4.57
CA LYS A 131 10.83 29.03 -4.06
C LYS A 131 9.99 30.11 -3.42
N ILE A 132 8.69 30.16 -3.74
CA ILE A 132 7.75 31.12 -3.19
C ILE A 132 7.31 30.78 -1.76
N PHE A 133 7.55 29.53 -1.31
CA PHE A 133 7.11 29.08 0.00
C PHE A 133 8.20 29.22 1.04
N THR A 134 7.79 29.60 2.23
CA THR A 134 8.65 29.61 3.42
C THR A 134 8.45 28.33 4.24
N VAL A 135 9.38 28.05 5.14
CA VAL A 135 9.21 26.96 6.13
C VAL A 135 7.94 27.17 6.97
N LYS A 136 7.57 28.43 7.25
CA LYS A 136 6.35 28.77 7.99
C LYS A 136 5.09 28.38 7.22
N ASP A 137 5.05 28.63 5.91
CA ASP A 137 3.92 28.25 5.05
C ASP A 137 3.78 26.72 4.99
N LEU A 138 4.90 26.02 4.83
CA LEU A 138 4.94 24.56 4.85
C LEU A 138 4.39 24.01 6.18
N THR A 139 4.89 24.48 7.32
CA THR A 139 4.45 24.01 8.65
C THR A 139 2.97 24.32 8.89
N LYS A 140 2.48 25.48 8.44
CA LYS A 140 1.07 25.83 8.53
C LYS A 140 0.21 24.89 7.70
N MET A 141 0.63 24.54 6.49
CA MET A 141 -0.08 23.61 5.62
C MET A 141 -0.08 22.20 6.19
N GLU A 142 1.06 21.71 6.69
CA GLU A 142 1.15 20.43 7.39
C GLU A 142 0.14 20.33 8.53
N LEU A 143 0.08 21.37 9.36
CA LEU A 143 -0.87 21.40 10.47
C LEU A 143 -2.33 21.40 9.97
N THR A 144 -2.61 22.08 8.86
CA THR A 144 -3.94 22.08 8.23
C THR A 144 -4.30 20.66 7.77
N ILE A 145 -3.38 19.97 7.09
CA ILE A 145 -3.57 18.58 6.64
C ILE A 145 -3.80 17.65 7.84
N LEU A 146 -2.96 17.74 8.87
CA LEU A 146 -3.09 16.91 10.08
C LEU A 146 -4.44 17.10 10.78
N LYS A 147 -4.90 18.34 10.93
CA LYS A 147 -6.21 18.64 11.52
C LYS A 147 -7.35 18.05 10.70
N GLU A 148 -7.34 18.23 9.38
CA GLU A 148 -8.36 17.70 8.48
C GLU A 148 -8.43 16.16 8.52
N LEU A 149 -7.28 15.52 8.68
CA LEU A 149 -7.17 14.07 8.81
C LEU A 149 -7.34 13.55 10.25
N ASN A 150 -7.68 14.42 11.20
CA ASN A 150 -7.75 14.09 12.62
C ASN A 150 -6.46 13.41 13.13
N PHE A 151 -5.31 13.87 12.67
CA PHE A 151 -3.96 13.33 12.95
C PHE A 151 -3.77 11.85 12.57
N LYS A 152 -4.71 11.25 11.83
CA LYS A 152 -4.55 9.89 11.30
C LYS A 152 -3.80 9.94 9.96
N THR A 153 -2.50 9.64 9.99
CA THR A 153 -1.61 9.63 8.81
C THR A 153 -0.94 8.27 8.57
N LEU A 154 -0.93 7.40 9.59
CA LEU A 154 -0.42 6.04 9.50
C LEU A 154 -1.50 5.11 8.94
N TYR A 155 -1.53 4.96 7.63
CA TYR A 155 -2.37 4.01 6.92
C TYR A 155 -1.50 2.89 6.37
N THR A 156 -2.00 1.66 6.32
CA THR A 156 -1.33 0.61 5.56
C THR A 156 -1.45 0.92 4.06
N THR A 157 -0.32 1.11 3.41
CA THR A 157 -0.23 1.46 1.99
C THR A 157 -0.18 0.22 1.11
N SER A 158 -0.41 0.39 -0.19
CA SER A 158 -0.20 -0.71 -1.15
C SER A 158 1.26 -1.18 -1.22
N TYR A 159 2.21 -0.31 -0.90
CA TYR A 159 3.61 -0.72 -0.80
C TYR A 159 3.85 -1.63 0.41
N ASP A 160 3.22 -1.34 1.56
CA ASP A 160 3.30 -2.21 2.74
C ASP A 160 2.69 -3.59 2.45
N PHE A 161 1.53 -3.64 1.76
CA PHE A 161 0.94 -4.91 1.31
C PHE A 161 1.83 -5.65 0.31
N MET A 162 2.48 -4.95 -0.62
CA MET A 162 3.43 -5.57 -1.56
C MET A 162 4.59 -6.21 -0.82
N LEU A 163 5.19 -5.53 0.15
CA LEU A 163 6.26 -6.09 0.98
C LEU A 163 5.79 -7.35 1.73
N PHE A 164 4.59 -7.30 2.29
CA PHE A 164 3.99 -8.44 2.97
C PHE A 164 3.78 -9.64 2.04
N TYR A 165 3.21 -9.43 0.86
CA TYR A 165 3.05 -10.50 -0.14
C TYR A 165 4.37 -11.07 -0.62
N PHE A 166 5.38 -10.22 -0.66
CA PHE A 166 6.72 -10.64 -1.04
C PHE A 166 7.38 -11.53 0.03
N GLU A 167 7.15 -11.27 1.32
CA GLU A 167 7.58 -12.16 2.40
C GLU A 167 6.86 -13.51 2.34
N ILE A 168 5.56 -13.54 2.06
CA ILE A 168 4.81 -14.78 1.81
C ILE A 168 5.43 -15.54 0.64
N PHE A 169 5.68 -14.87 -0.49
CA PHE A 169 6.32 -15.48 -1.66
C PHE A 169 7.69 -16.10 -1.30
N LYS A 170 8.54 -15.38 -0.60
CA LYS A 170 9.85 -15.90 -0.17
C LYS A 170 9.72 -17.13 0.73
N TYR A 171 8.79 -17.11 1.64
CA TYR A 171 8.58 -18.22 2.57
C TYR A 171 8.12 -19.51 1.86
N PHE A 172 7.09 -19.41 1.01
CA PHE A 172 6.50 -20.60 0.38
C PHE A 172 7.27 -21.11 -0.83
N PHE A 173 7.92 -20.24 -1.59
CA PHE A 173 8.59 -20.62 -2.85
C PHE A 173 10.11 -20.70 -2.72
N ASN A 174 10.68 -20.21 -1.64
CA ASN A 174 12.13 -20.21 -1.37
C ASN A 174 12.97 -19.84 -2.61
N PRO A 175 12.66 -18.74 -3.32
CA PRO A 175 13.36 -18.35 -4.53
C PRO A 175 14.82 -18.01 -4.22
N ASN A 176 15.72 -18.17 -5.20
CA ASN A 176 17.05 -17.62 -5.03
C ASN A 176 17.01 -16.08 -4.90
N LEU A 177 18.02 -15.52 -4.24
CA LEU A 177 18.05 -14.10 -3.87
C LEU A 177 17.95 -13.18 -5.10
N LEU A 178 18.65 -13.49 -6.18
CA LEU A 178 18.67 -12.67 -7.40
C LEU A 178 17.29 -12.64 -8.07
N PHE A 179 16.63 -13.79 -8.15
CA PHE A 179 15.29 -13.88 -8.71
C PHE A 179 14.28 -13.11 -7.85
N ALA A 180 14.32 -13.30 -6.54
CA ALA A 180 13.48 -12.57 -5.61
C ALA A 180 13.66 -11.04 -5.79
N GLN A 181 14.89 -10.56 -5.87
CA GLN A 181 15.18 -9.14 -6.07
C GLN A 181 14.66 -8.61 -7.41
N ASN A 182 14.79 -9.39 -8.49
CA ASN A 182 14.28 -9.00 -9.81
C ASN A 182 12.76 -8.86 -9.82
N ILE A 183 12.02 -9.79 -9.19
CA ILE A 183 10.56 -9.70 -9.06
C ILE A 183 10.18 -8.46 -8.25
N ARG A 184 10.84 -8.23 -7.14
CA ARG A 184 10.59 -7.05 -6.30
C ARG A 184 10.79 -5.77 -7.10
N ASN A 185 11.93 -5.60 -7.75
CA ASN A 185 12.25 -4.42 -8.55
C ASN A 185 11.21 -4.20 -9.67
N LEU A 186 10.82 -5.28 -10.36
CA LEU A 186 9.80 -5.18 -11.41
C LEU A 186 8.44 -4.77 -10.84
N THR A 187 8.04 -5.33 -9.70
CA THR A 187 6.78 -4.94 -9.03
C THR A 187 6.82 -3.47 -8.61
N GLU A 188 7.91 -3.00 -8.04
CA GLU A 188 8.11 -1.60 -7.63
C GLU A 188 8.02 -0.64 -8.83
N ILE A 189 8.59 -1.00 -9.98
CA ILE A 189 8.46 -0.23 -11.24
C ILE A 189 7.00 -0.16 -11.68
N ILE A 190 6.30 -1.30 -11.71
CA ILE A 190 4.89 -1.36 -12.11
C ILE A 190 4.02 -0.50 -11.18
N MET A 191 4.21 -0.62 -9.87
CA MET A 191 3.49 0.16 -8.88
C MET A 191 3.70 1.66 -9.08
N LYS A 192 4.93 2.08 -9.27
CA LYS A 192 5.29 3.48 -9.49
C LYS A 192 4.71 4.05 -10.78
N GLN A 193 4.71 3.27 -11.86
CA GLN A 193 4.14 3.69 -13.15
C GLN A 193 2.63 3.91 -13.10
N ASN A 194 1.92 3.19 -12.23
CA ASN A 194 0.46 3.19 -12.18
C ASN A 194 -0.14 3.99 -11.02
N ILE A 195 0.65 4.51 -10.09
CA ILE A 195 0.16 5.21 -8.89
C ILE A 195 -0.64 6.49 -9.21
N ASN A 196 -0.36 7.13 -10.34
CA ASN A 196 -1.04 8.33 -10.81
C ASN A 196 -2.25 8.03 -11.71
N THR A 197 -2.64 6.76 -11.86
CA THR A 197 -3.75 6.37 -12.72
C THR A 197 -5.06 6.21 -11.96
N ASN A 198 -6.17 6.20 -12.70
CA ASN A 198 -7.49 5.90 -12.15
C ASN A 198 -7.60 4.45 -11.62
N ILE A 199 -6.73 3.55 -12.07
CA ILE A 199 -6.65 2.17 -11.56
C ILE A 199 -6.31 2.19 -10.08
N PHE A 200 -5.28 2.94 -9.68
CA PHE A 200 -4.90 3.09 -8.28
C PHE A 200 -6.06 3.62 -7.41
N LEU A 201 -6.78 4.64 -7.88
CA LEU A 201 -7.90 5.23 -7.15
C LEU A 201 -9.10 4.28 -6.98
N ASN A 202 -9.32 3.41 -7.96
CA ASN A 202 -10.49 2.53 -8.01
C ASN A 202 -10.29 1.20 -7.28
N MET A 203 -9.06 0.87 -6.89
CA MET A 203 -8.71 -0.37 -6.18
C MET A 203 -8.50 -0.12 -4.69
N SER A 204 -8.68 -1.16 -3.87
CA SER A 204 -8.16 -1.13 -2.50
C SER A 204 -6.62 -1.19 -2.53
N GLN A 205 -5.96 -0.77 -1.45
CA GLN A 205 -4.50 -0.83 -1.37
C GLN A 205 -3.98 -2.27 -1.48
N THR A 206 -4.70 -3.19 -0.87
CA THR A 206 -4.48 -4.64 -0.94
C THR A 206 -4.55 -5.15 -2.38
N ASP A 207 -5.66 -4.84 -3.09
CA ASP A 207 -5.90 -5.32 -4.46
C ASP A 207 -4.90 -4.72 -5.44
N TYR A 208 -4.55 -3.45 -5.27
CA TYR A 208 -3.56 -2.79 -6.11
C TYR A 208 -2.18 -3.43 -5.96
N ALA A 209 -1.73 -3.68 -4.74
CA ALA A 209 -0.46 -4.36 -4.47
C ALA A 209 -0.43 -5.75 -5.12
N MET A 210 -1.52 -6.51 -4.96
CA MET A 210 -1.66 -7.84 -5.55
C MET A 210 -1.66 -7.80 -7.08
N ALA A 211 -2.39 -6.87 -7.69
CA ALA A 211 -2.44 -6.73 -9.14
C ALA A 211 -1.05 -6.42 -9.73
N CYS A 212 -0.28 -5.54 -9.10
CA CYS A 212 1.08 -5.20 -9.54
C CYS A 212 2.03 -6.40 -9.41
N LEU A 213 1.96 -7.16 -8.31
CA LEU A 213 2.75 -8.37 -8.12
C LEU A 213 2.40 -9.44 -9.16
N ILE A 214 1.11 -9.67 -9.41
CA ILE A 214 0.63 -10.58 -10.45
C ILE A 214 1.17 -10.16 -11.82
N GLN A 215 1.09 -8.87 -12.15
CA GLN A 215 1.59 -8.36 -13.42
C GLN A 215 3.09 -8.61 -13.58
N ALA A 216 3.88 -8.45 -12.51
CA ALA A 216 5.30 -8.74 -12.52
C ALA A 216 5.57 -10.23 -12.84
N PHE A 217 4.85 -11.16 -12.19
CA PHE A 217 4.99 -12.59 -12.47
C PHE A 217 4.55 -12.96 -13.88
N VAL A 218 3.48 -12.35 -14.40
CA VAL A 218 3.01 -12.58 -15.78
C VAL A 218 4.07 -12.11 -16.79
N GLN A 219 4.70 -10.95 -16.57
CA GLN A 219 5.73 -10.42 -17.47
C GLN A 219 6.96 -11.33 -17.59
N ILE A 220 7.28 -12.08 -16.54
CA ILE A 220 8.39 -13.06 -16.59
C ILE A 220 7.93 -14.48 -16.95
N GLY A 221 6.66 -14.67 -17.34
CA GLY A 221 6.12 -15.95 -17.79
C GLY A 221 5.76 -16.96 -16.69
N MET A 222 5.64 -16.53 -15.43
CA MET A 222 5.39 -17.40 -14.26
C MET A 222 3.91 -17.43 -13.83
N GLN A 223 3.02 -17.73 -14.76
CA GLN A 223 1.57 -17.79 -14.50
C GLN A 223 1.17 -18.80 -13.41
N ASN A 224 1.90 -19.90 -13.28
CA ASN A 224 1.61 -20.92 -12.26
C ASN A 224 1.80 -20.38 -10.84
N VAL A 225 2.81 -19.56 -10.61
CA VAL A 225 3.06 -18.90 -9.30
C VAL A 225 1.93 -17.95 -8.92
N VAL A 226 1.36 -17.26 -9.89
CA VAL A 226 0.22 -16.36 -9.68
C VAL A 226 -0.97 -17.09 -9.08
N ASN A 227 -1.33 -18.25 -9.64
CA ASN A 227 -2.46 -19.04 -9.17
C ASN A 227 -2.23 -19.54 -7.73
N GLN A 228 -1.00 -19.93 -7.42
CA GLN A 228 -0.62 -20.40 -6.09
C GLN A 228 -0.69 -19.26 -5.05
N ILE A 229 -0.16 -18.07 -5.36
CA ILE A 229 -0.25 -16.91 -4.48
C ILE A 229 -1.72 -16.52 -4.22
N ARG A 230 -2.55 -16.52 -5.26
CA ARG A 230 -4.00 -16.27 -5.10
C ARG A 230 -4.66 -17.26 -4.16
N ASN A 231 -4.35 -18.54 -4.28
CA ASN A 231 -4.89 -19.58 -3.41
C ASN A 231 -4.46 -19.38 -1.95
N ILE A 232 -3.20 -19.05 -1.69
CA ILE A 232 -2.71 -18.74 -0.34
C ILE A 232 -3.48 -17.57 0.28
N LEU A 233 -3.74 -16.52 -0.49
CA LEU A 233 -4.46 -15.34 0.00
C LEU A 233 -5.95 -15.58 0.20
N MET A 234 -6.58 -16.40 -0.66
CA MET A 234 -7.96 -16.83 -0.45
C MET A 234 -8.13 -17.56 0.90
N ILE A 235 -7.15 -18.35 1.32
CA ILE A 235 -7.18 -19.02 2.63
C ILE A 235 -7.20 -17.99 3.76
N PHE A 236 -6.43 -16.92 3.65
CA PHE A 236 -6.40 -15.88 4.68
C PHE A 236 -7.75 -15.15 4.79
N ASP A 237 -8.42 -14.87 3.67
CA ASP A 237 -9.74 -14.24 3.63
C ASP A 237 -10.85 -15.17 4.14
N ILE A 238 -10.85 -16.46 3.75
CA ILE A 238 -11.86 -17.45 4.17
C ILE A 238 -11.78 -17.69 5.68
N ASN A 239 -10.59 -17.87 6.24
CA ASN A 239 -10.40 -18.05 7.68
C ASN A 239 -10.86 -16.83 8.49
N ASN A 240 -10.81 -15.65 7.89
CA ASN A 240 -11.30 -14.41 8.47
C ASN A 240 -12.83 -14.39 8.57
N LEU A 241 -13.50 -14.77 7.49
CA LEU A 241 -14.95 -14.89 7.44
C LEU A 241 -15.45 -15.93 8.45
N ALA A 242 -14.76 -17.07 8.56
CA ALA A 242 -15.11 -18.12 9.53
C ALA A 242 -14.93 -17.66 10.99
N LYS A 243 -13.85 -16.92 11.30
CA LYS A 243 -13.64 -16.35 12.64
C LYS A 243 -14.67 -15.28 12.98
N LYS A 244 -15.03 -14.40 12.04
CA LYS A 244 -16.10 -13.40 12.21
C LYS A 244 -17.47 -14.05 12.41
N ASN A 245 -17.79 -15.10 11.66
CA ASN A 245 -19.05 -15.83 11.83
C ASN A 245 -19.12 -16.59 13.16
N LYS A 246 -18.01 -17.14 13.66
CA LYS A 246 -17.95 -17.74 15.02
C LYS A 246 -18.12 -16.71 16.12
N SER A 247 -17.67 -15.48 15.96
CA SER A 247 -17.89 -14.40 16.94
C SER A 247 -19.29 -13.81 16.91
N LEU A 248 -20.02 -13.98 15.80
CA LEU A 248 -21.41 -13.53 15.65
C LEU A 248 -22.44 -14.62 15.97
N ASN A 249 -22.05 -15.90 15.90
CA ASN A 249 -22.92 -17.06 16.20
C ASN A 249 -22.48 -17.76 17.49
N ILE A 250 -22.83 -17.16 18.64
CA ILE A 250 -22.80 -17.88 19.92
C ILE A 250 -23.97 -18.89 20.02
N ASP A 251 -24.95 -18.81 19.12
CA ASP A 251 -26.09 -19.75 19.07
C ASP A 251 -26.36 -20.14 17.62
N ASN A 252 -25.79 -21.23 17.13
CA ASN A 252 -26.46 -22.24 16.31
C ASN A 252 -25.50 -23.33 15.81
N THR A 253 -25.89 -24.53 16.11
CA THR A 253 -25.30 -25.85 15.86
C THR A 253 -25.13 -26.20 14.37
N GLY A 254 -24.00 -26.82 14.03
CA GLY A 254 -23.95 -27.97 13.11
C GLY A 254 -23.41 -27.75 11.69
N ASN A 255 -22.41 -28.48 11.36
CA ASN A 255 -22.02 -29.04 10.05
C ASN A 255 -21.17 -28.25 9.03
N ASP A 256 -20.77 -27.02 9.24
CA ASP A 256 -19.88 -26.34 8.25
C ASP A 256 -18.37 -26.50 8.53
N ASN A 257 -18.00 -27.07 9.68
CA ASN A 257 -16.58 -27.20 10.07
C ASN A 257 -15.81 -28.25 9.24
N ASP A 258 -16.45 -29.33 8.82
CA ASP A 258 -15.80 -30.42 8.08
C ASP A 258 -15.33 -30.00 6.67
N ASN A 259 -16.02 -29.06 6.04
CA ASN A 259 -15.64 -28.53 4.72
C ASN A 259 -14.43 -27.59 4.80
N ILE A 260 -14.31 -26.82 5.86
CA ILE A 260 -13.21 -25.88 6.05
C ILE A 260 -11.91 -26.62 6.41
N ASP A 261 -12.01 -27.63 7.28
CA ASP A 261 -10.87 -28.46 7.68
C ASP A 261 -10.36 -29.32 6.51
N ASN A 262 -11.24 -29.83 5.64
CA ASN A 262 -10.88 -30.53 4.42
C ASN A 262 -10.23 -29.61 3.37
N LEU A 263 -10.69 -28.35 3.25
CA LEU A 263 -10.05 -27.36 2.38
C LEU A 263 -8.63 -27.00 2.89
N HIS A 264 -8.49 -26.83 4.20
CA HIS A 264 -7.20 -26.60 4.86
C HIS A 264 -6.22 -27.75 4.61
N HIS A 265 -6.65 -28.99 4.83
CA HIS A 265 -5.81 -30.18 4.65
C HIS A 265 -5.38 -30.36 3.19
N ASN A 266 -6.28 -30.16 2.23
CA ASN A 266 -5.96 -30.26 0.80
C ASN A 266 -5.03 -29.15 0.31
N LEU A 267 -5.08 -27.96 0.91
CA LEU A 267 -4.21 -26.84 0.56
C LEU A 267 -2.83 -26.97 1.21
N GLU A 268 -2.75 -27.46 2.45
CA GLU A 268 -1.47 -27.81 3.09
C GLU A 268 -0.74 -28.89 2.28
N VAL A 269 -1.44 -29.93 1.84
CA VAL A 269 -0.86 -30.99 1.00
C VAL A 269 -0.37 -30.45 -0.34
N ASN A 270 -1.12 -29.55 -0.96
CA ASN A 270 -0.73 -28.90 -2.23
C ASN A 270 0.43 -27.91 -2.05
N LEU A 271 0.49 -27.17 -0.93
CA LEU A 271 1.59 -26.24 -0.63
C LEU A 271 2.90 -26.99 -0.31
N LEU A 272 2.81 -28.12 0.38
CA LEU A 272 3.98 -28.98 0.72
C LEU A 272 4.50 -29.79 -0.49
N SER A 273 3.72 -29.90 -1.56
CA SER A 273 4.09 -30.61 -2.81
C SER A 273 4.70 -29.69 -3.87
N LEU A 274 4.91 -28.39 -3.57
CA LEU A 274 5.48 -27.45 -4.54
C LEU A 274 6.92 -27.79 -4.90
N PRO A 275 7.30 -27.74 -6.20
CA PRO A 275 8.69 -27.92 -6.59
C PRO A 275 9.54 -26.78 -6.05
N SER A 276 10.68 -27.12 -5.42
CA SER A 276 11.74 -26.16 -5.10
C SER A 276 12.35 -25.63 -6.40
N PHE A 277 12.39 -24.33 -6.58
CA PHE A 277 13.06 -23.65 -7.69
C PHE A 277 14.57 -23.51 -7.44
#